data_e69e636881dcce02f551baa6be43790d
#
_entry.id   e69e636881dcce02f551baa6be43790d
#
_cell.length_a   1.000
_cell.length_b   1.000
_cell.length_c   1.000
_cell.angle_alpha   90.00
_cell.angle_beta   90.00
_cell.angle_gamma   90.00
#
_symmetry.space_group_name_H-M   'P 1'
#
loop_
_entity.id
_entity.type
_entity.pdbx_description
1 polymer ?
#
loop_
_entity_poly.entity_id
_entity_poly.type
_entity_poly.pdbx_seq_one_letter_code
_entity_poly.pdbx_strand_id
1 'polypeptide(L)'
;VPGYTTNPGAAIPVTLADGRSFELRNGAVTVAAITSCTNTSNPSVMIAAGLVAKKAHELGLSPKPWVKTSLAPGSQVVTDYFERAGLSEHLAAMGFDLVGYGCTTCIGNTGPLIPEVSAAINENDLAVTAVLSGNRNFEGRISPDVKMNYLASPPLVVIYSIAGTMDIDLNNDVLATTPDGREVRLADLWPSTQEIEEIVGSSISAEMYSERYADVFDGGPRWKELETPEGETFSWDPASTYVRKLPIFDGMKAEPDPVGDITDARVLLKLGDSVTTDHISPAGSFKSDTPAGRYLLENGVQRKDFNSYGSRRGNHEVMIRGTFANIRIKNQLLDGVEGGFTRA
;
A
#
# COMPACT_ATOMS: atom_id res chain seq x y z
N VAL A 1 -14.78 8.74 15.21
CA VAL A 1 -13.65 9.19 14.38
C VAL A 1 -13.33 10.67 14.67
N PRO A 2 -13.35 11.11 15.96
CA PRO A 2 -13.08 12.51 16.30
C PRO A 2 -11.68 12.91 15.83
N GLY A 3 -11.57 14.08 15.20
CA GLY A 3 -10.30 14.63 14.73
C GLY A 3 -9.83 14.18 13.33
N TYR A 4 -10.50 13.20 12.71
CA TYR A 4 -10.16 12.73 11.35
C TYR A 4 -11.11 13.24 10.27
N THR A 5 -12.24 13.82 10.64
CA THR A 5 -13.25 14.35 9.72
C THR A 5 -13.98 15.53 10.33
N THR A 6 -14.38 16.47 9.51
CA THR A 6 -15.28 17.57 9.86
C THR A 6 -16.74 17.16 9.72
N ASN A 7 -17.04 15.98 9.16
CA ASN A 7 -18.38 15.47 8.89
C ASN A 7 -18.63 14.08 9.52
N PRO A 8 -18.71 13.98 10.86
CA PRO A 8 -18.73 12.69 11.57
C PRO A 8 -19.96 11.83 11.32
N GLY A 9 -21.09 12.41 10.90
CA GLY A 9 -22.34 11.70 10.61
C GLY A 9 -22.57 11.41 9.13
N ALA A 10 -21.59 11.64 8.27
CA ALA A 10 -21.75 11.53 6.83
C ALA A 10 -22.15 10.12 6.37
N ALA A 11 -23.13 10.06 5.50
CA ALA A 11 -23.55 8.90 4.71
C ALA A 11 -23.75 9.38 3.27
N ILE A 12 -22.78 9.11 2.42
CA ILE A 12 -22.68 9.68 1.09
C ILE A 12 -23.10 8.65 0.05
N PRO A 13 -24.15 8.90 -0.75
CA PRO A 13 -24.54 8.01 -1.83
C PRO A 13 -23.47 8.04 -2.94
N VAL A 14 -23.03 6.87 -3.35
CA VAL A 14 -22.04 6.67 -4.42
C VAL A 14 -22.60 5.69 -5.42
N THR A 15 -22.48 6.00 -6.71
CA THR A 15 -22.81 5.09 -7.82
C THR A 15 -21.56 4.91 -8.66
N LEU A 16 -21.13 3.67 -8.80
CA LEU A 16 -19.97 3.29 -9.63
C LEU A 16 -20.32 3.32 -11.13
N ALA A 17 -19.31 3.35 -11.97
CA ALA A 17 -19.47 3.31 -13.42
C ALA A 17 -20.23 2.07 -13.93
N ASP A 18 -20.18 0.95 -13.19
CA ASP A 18 -20.90 -0.29 -13.49
C ASP A 18 -22.36 -0.31 -12.99
N GLY A 19 -22.83 0.78 -12.37
CA GLY A 19 -24.20 0.97 -11.89
C GLY A 19 -24.47 0.50 -10.46
N ARG A 20 -23.51 -0.11 -9.77
CA ARG A 20 -23.64 -0.47 -8.36
C ARG A 20 -23.72 0.79 -7.50
N SER A 21 -24.68 0.84 -6.59
CA SER A 21 -24.90 1.99 -5.70
C SER A 21 -24.84 1.56 -4.25
N PHE A 22 -24.30 2.44 -3.40
CA PHE A 22 -24.16 2.21 -1.96
C PHE A 22 -24.01 3.55 -1.21
N GLU A 23 -24.08 3.50 0.11
CA GLU A 23 -23.70 4.63 0.97
C GLU A 23 -22.28 4.42 1.50
N LEU A 24 -21.41 5.41 1.29
CA LEU A 24 -20.06 5.46 1.88
C LEU A 24 -20.11 6.26 3.18
N ARG A 25 -19.56 5.69 4.24
CA ARG A 25 -19.57 6.28 5.59
C ARG A 25 -18.16 6.39 6.17
N ASN A 26 -18.02 7.19 7.22
CA ASN A 26 -16.81 7.18 8.02
C ASN A 26 -16.54 5.78 8.59
N GLY A 27 -15.27 5.37 8.65
CA GLY A 27 -14.88 4.04 9.06
C GLY A 27 -14.98 2.98 7.94
N ALA A 28 -15.47 3.33 6.76
CA ALA A 28 -15.50 2.41 5.63
C ALA A 28 -14.08 1.92 5.28
N VAL A 29 -13.93 0.62 5.08
CA VAL A 29 -12.70 0.00 4.57
C VAL A 29 -12.66 0.19 3.07
N THR A 30 -11.74 0.98 2.57
CA THR A 30 -11.60 1.26 1.12
C THR A 30 -10.40 0.56 0.49
N VAL A 31 -9.47 0.05 1.33
CA VAL A 31 -8.35 -0.78 0.90
C VAL A 31 -8.26 -1.98 1.83
N ALA A 32 -8.21 -3.18 1.28
CA ALA A 32 -7.93 -4.42 1.98
C ALA A 32 -6.80 -5.15 1.25
N ALA A 33 -5.60 -5.20 1.85
CA ALA A 33 -4.44 -5.72 1.16
C ALA A 33 -3.68 -6.77 1.96
N ILE A 34 -3.52 -7.95 1.37
CA ILE A 34 -2.55 -8.93 1.83
C ILE A 34 -1.22 -8.54 1.19
N THR A 35 -0.31 -7.96 1.98
CA THR A 35 0.97 -7.44 1.49
C THR A 35 2.13 -8.06 2.26
N SER A 36 3.27 -8.18 1.59
CA SER A 36 4.47 -8.82 2.17
C SER A 36 4.96 -8.09 3.42
N CYS A 37 5.04 -8.87 4.49
CA CYS A 37 5.69 -8.52 5.76
C CYS A 37 5.89 -9.80 6.58
N THR A 38 6.27 -9.68 7.86
CA THR A 38 6.51 -10.83 8.76
C THR A 38 5.35 -11.83 8.77
N ASN A 39 4.11 -11.35 8.76
CA ASN A 39 2.92 -12.22 8.77
C ASN A 39 2.81 -13.10 7.51
N THR A 40 3.17 -12.59 6.34
CA THR A 40 3.06 -13.33 5.07
C THR A 40 4.19 -14.34 4.85
N SER A 41 5.17 -14.38 5.72
CA SER A 41 6.19 -15.44 5.76
C SER A 41 5.75 -16.67 6.56
N ASN A 42 4.62 -16.59 7.28
CA ASN A 42 4.05 -17.72 8.00
C ASN A 42 2.97 -18.41 7.14
N PRO A 43 3.22 -19.63 6.66
CA PRO A 43 2.27 -20.35 5.81
C PRO A 43 0.90 -20.58 6.46
N SER A 44 0.85 -20.80 7.76
CA SER A 44 -0.42 -21.09 8.45
C SER A 44 -1.38 -19.91 8.37
N VAL A 45 -0.92 -18.67 8.55
CA VAL A 45 -1.80 -17.49 8.43
C VAL A 45 -2.18 -17.18 6.99
N MET A 46 -1.31 -17.52 6.03
CA MET A 46 -1.63 -17.36 4.61
C MET A 46 -2.67 -18.40 4.17
N ILE A 47 -2.49 -19.67 4.55
CA ILE A 47 -3.49 -20.73 4.31
C ILE A 47 -4.83 -20.39 4.99
N ALA A 48 -4.80 -19.87 6.23
CA ALA A 48 -6.01 -19.39 6.90
C ALA A 48 -6.75 -18.31 6.08
N ALA A 49 -6.03 -17.37 5.46
CA ALA A 49 -6.64 -16.35 4.59
C ALA A 49 -7.30 -16.97 3.35
N GLY A 50 -6.63 -17.94 2.72
CA GLY A 50 -7.18 -18.69 1.60
C GLY A 50 -8.43 -19.51 1.98
N LEU A 51 -8.44 -20.13 3.16
CA LEU A 51 -9.61 -20.87 3.69
C LEU A 51 -10.78 -19.94 4.01
N VAL A 52 -10.54 -18.76 4.58
CA VAL A 52 -11.58 -17.74 4.76
C VAL A 52 -12.16 -17.32 3.42
N ALA A 53 -11.31 -17.04 2.44
CA ALA A 53 -11.74 -16.68 1.08
C ALA A 53 -12.56 -17.81 0.43
N LYS A 54 -12.14 -19.07 0.60
CA LYS A 54 -12.87 -20.23 0.11
C LYS A 54 -14.27 -20.32 0.73
N LYS A 55 -14.37 -20.32 2.05
CA LYS A 55 -15.66 -20.39 2.75
C LYS A 55 -16.58 -19.23 2.37
N ALA A 56 -16.04 -18.02 2.24
CA ALA A 56 -16.81 -16.85 1.81
C ALA A 56 -17.31 -17.00 0.36
N HIS A 57 -16.45 -17.40 -0.56
CA HIS A 57 -16.80 -17.62 -1.96
C HIS A 57 -17.86 -18.73 -2.13
N GLU A 58 -17.71 -19.85 -1.42
CA GLU A 58 -18.69 -20.95 -1.42
C GLU A 58 -20.06 -20.54 -0.90
N LEU A 59 -20.12 -19.55 0.00
CA LEU A 59 -21.36 -18.93 0.48
C LEU A 59 -21.88 -17.80 -0.42
N GLY A 60 -21.25 -17.55 -1.56
CA GLY A 60 -21.64 -16.48 -2.49
C GLY A 60 -21.37 -15.08 -1.97
N LEU A 61 -20.48 -14.91 -0.99
CA LEU A 61 -20.07 -13.61 -0.48
C LEU A 61 -19.02 -12.98 -1.40
N SER A 62 -18.91 -11.66 -1.33
CA SER A 62 -17.89 -10.87 -2.02
C SER A 62 -17.48 -9.67 -1.16
N PRO A 63 -16.32 -9.06 -1.40
CA PRO A 63 -15.99 -7.78 -0.83
C PRO A 63 -17.03 -6.71 -1.13
N LYS A 64 -17.15 -5.72 -0.26
CA LYS A 64 -18.03 -4.58 -0.55
C LYS A 64 -17.53 -3.82 -1.79
N PRO A 65 -18.43 -3.25 -2.61
CA PRO A 65 -18.09 -2.67 -3.91
C PRO A 65 -17.13 -1.47 -3.85
N TRP A 66 -16.97 -0.86 -2.69
CA TRP A 66 -16.05 0.24 -2.46
C TRP A 66 -14.66 -0.19 -1.97
N VAL A 67 -14.45 -1.51 -1.72
CA VAL A 67 -13.19 -2.04 -1.20
C VAL A 67 -12.28 -2.45 -2.34
N LYS A 68 -11.10 -1.86 -2.40
CA LYS A 68 -10.02 -2.28 -3.29
C LYS A 68 -9.20 -3.36 -2.61
N THR A 69 -9.21 -4.56 -3.16
CA THR A 69 -8.47 -5.72 -2.66
C THR A 69 -7.19 -5.95 -3.46
N SER A 70 -6.18 -6.58 -2.85
CA SER A 70 -4.97 -7.02 -3.54
C SER A 70 -4.18 -8.06 -2.74
N LEU A 71 -3.42 -8.90 -3.46
CA LEU A 71 -2.48 -9.87 -2.91
C LEU A 71 -1.07 -9.59 -3.43
N ALA A 72 -0.13 -9.35 -2.52
CA ALA A 72 1.29 -9.16 -2.83
C ALA A 72 2.16 -9.92 -1.82
N PRO A 73 2.30 -11.24 -1.95
CA PRO A 73 3.05 -12.05 -0.99
C PRO A 73 4.56 -11.80 -1.07
N GLY A 74 5.31 -12.28 -0.08
CA GLY A 74 6.76 -12.08 0.01
C GLY A 74 7.58 -12.94 -0.92
N SER A 75 7.02 -14.02 -1.44
CA SER A 75 7.72 -15.03 -2.24
C SER A 75 6.78 -15.70 -3.23
N GLN A 76 7.32 -16.14 -4.35
CA GLN A 76 6.61 -16.98 -5.32
C GLN A 76 6.18 -18.34 -4.74
N VAL A 77 6.87 -18.86 -3.73
CA VAL A 77 6.47 -20.08 -3.02
C VAL A 77 5.06 -19.96 -2.44
N VAL A 78 4.63 -18.74 -2.07
CA VAL A 78 3.26 -18.52 -1.56
C VAL A 78 2.22 -18.81 -2.63
N THR A 79 2.45 -18.37 -3.86
CA THR A 79 1.55 -18.68 -4.98
C THR A 79 1.52 -20.17 -5.29
N ASP A 80 2.68 -20.83 -5.24
CA ASP A 80 2.78 -22.27 -5.49
C ASP A 80 1.96 -23.09 -4.49
N TYR A 81 2.08 -22.79 -3.19
CA TYR A 81 1.29 -23.56 -2.23
C TYR A 81 -0.20 -23.17 -2.23
N PHE A 82 -0.58 -21.93 -2.59
CA PHE A 82 -1.97 -21.58 -2.81
C PHE A 82 -2.58 -22.34 -4.00
N GLU A 83 -1.85 -22.49 -5.10
CA GLU A 83 -2.27 -23.30 -6.25
C GLU A 83 -2.40 -24.76 -5.87
N ARG A 84 -1.40 -25.34 -5.19
CA ARG A 84 -1.42 -26.74 -4.73
C ARG A 84 -2.54 -27.02 -3.75
N ALA A 85 -2.88 -26.06 -2.90
CA ALA A 85 -4.00 -26.13 -1.96
C ALA A 85 -5.38 -25.88 -2.61
N GLY A 86 -5.44 -25.47 -3.88
CA GLY A 86 -6.68 -25.08 -4.56
C GLY A 86 -7.32 -23.81 -3.98
N LEU A 87 -6.51 -22.89 -3.44
CA LEU A 87 -6.99 -21.66 -2.78
C LEU A 87 -6.86 -20.40 -3.65
N SER A 88 -6.06 -20.46 -4.73
CA SER A 88 -5.82 -19.30 -5.61
C SER A 88 -7.10 -18.78 -6.25
N GLU A 89 -7.95 -19.65 -6.76
CA GLU A 89 -9.22 -19.27 -7.41
C GLU A 89 -10.19 -18.60 -6.44
N HIS A 90 -10.23 -19.04 -5.19
CA HIS A 90 -11.10 -18.46 -4.17
C HIS A 90 -10.62 -17.09 -3.73
N LEU A 91 -9.31 -16.88 -3.61
CA LEU A 91 -8.72 -15.57 -3.35
C LEU A 91 -9.01 -14.60 -4.51
N ALA A 92 -8.84 -15.04 -5.76
CA ALA A 92 -9.16 -14.23 -6.94
C ALA A 92 -10.65 -13.90 -7.02
N ALA A 93 -11.56 -14.85 -6.73
CA ALA A 93 -12.99 -14.60 -6.64
C ALA A 93 -13.37 -13.56 -5.59
N MET A 94 -12.58 -13.45 -4.51
CA MET A 94 -12.68 -12.40 -3.50
C MET A 94 -11.87 -11.13 -3.88
N GLY A 95 -11.41 -11.01 -5.14
CA GLY A 95 -10.68 -9.87 -5.65
C GLY A 95 -9.25 -9.72 -5.10
N PHE A 96 -8.74 -10.72 -4.37
CA PHE A 96 -7.35 -10.75 -3.93
C PHE A 96 -6.44 -11.30 -5.04
N ASP A 97 -6.41 -10.57 -6.15
CA ASP A 97 -5.55 -10.90 -7.28
C ASP A 97 -4.08 -10.63 -6.97
N LEU A 98 -3.21 -11.47 -7.51
CA LEU A 98 -1.77 -11.28 -7.41
C LEU A 98 -1.35 -10.06 -8.22
N VAL A 99 -0.93 -9.00 -7.54
CA VAL A 99 -0.50 -7.74 -8.17
C VAL A 99 1.03 -7.56 -8.17
N GLY A 100 1.75 -8.41 -7.47
CA GLY A 100 3.21 -8.39 -7.37
C GLY A 100 3.71 -9.15 -6.15
N TYR A 101 5.01 -9.09 -5.93
CA TYR A 101 5.67 -9.68 -4.77
C TYR A 101 6.37 -8.58 -3.97
N GLY A 102 6.28 -8.66 -2.63
CA GLY A 102 6.96 -7.73 -1.74
C GLY A 102 6.05 -6.66 -1.14
N CYS A 103 6.66 -5.58 -0.66
CA CYS A 103 6.00 -4.51 0.11
C CYS A 103 5.19 -3.56 -0.79
N THR A 104 4.24 -4.06 -1.56
CA THR A 104 3.51 -3.28 -2.56
C THR A 104 2.62 -2.21 -1.93
N THR A 105 1.57 -2.59 -1.22
CA THR A 105 0.64 -1.65 -0.58
C THR A 105 1.29 -0.89 0.57
N CYS A 106 2.12 -1.56 1.35
CA CYS A 106 2.80 -0.98 2.51
C CYS A 106 3.69 0.23 2.14
N ILE A 107 4.18 0.31 0.90
CA ILE A 107 5.02 1.42 0.40
C ILE A 107 4.25 2.40 -0.51
N GLY A 108 2.93 2.30 -0.57
CA GLY A 108 2.11 3.23 -1.35
C GLY A 108 1.96 2.89 -2.83
N ASN A 109 2.25 1.65 -3.22
CA ASN A 109 2.07 1.16 -4.59
C ASN A 109 0.70 0.49 -4.81
N THR A 110 -0.28 0.79 -3.97
CA THR A 110 -1.67 0.33 -4.12
C THR A 110 -2.34 0.87 -5.37
N GLY A 111 -1.83 1.99 -5.91
CA GLY A 111 -2.50 2.74 -6.95
C GLY A 111 -3.70 3.55 -6.41
N PRO A 112 -4.42 4.29 -7.27
CA PRO A 112 -5.56 5.11 -6.86
C PRO A 112 -6.72 4.23 -6.36
N LEU A 113 -7.58 4.80 -5.53
CA LEU A 113 -8.88 4.22 -5.22
C LEU A 113 -9.79 4.25 -6.46
N ILE A 114 -10.92 3.55 -6.37
CA ILE A 114 -12.01 3.66 -7.35
C ILE A 114 -12.38 5.14 -7.48
N PRO A 115 -12.45 5.71 -8.70
CA PRO A 115 -12.58 7.17 -8.89
C PRO A 115 -13.76 7.78 -8.15
N GLU A 116 -14.93 7.15 -8.19
CA GLU A 116 -16.15 7.63 -7.55
C GLU A 116 -16.03 7.58 -6.01
N VAL A 117 -15.35 6.58 -5.49
CA VAL A 117 -15.05 6.45 -4.05
C VAL A 117 -14.08 7.54 -3.62
N SER A 118 -13.01 7.77 -4.39
CA SER A 118 -12.04 8.84 -4.14
C SER A 118 -12.70 10.23 -4.15
N ALA A 119 -13.58 10.50 -5.14
CA ALA A 119 -14.32 11.74 -5.22
C ALA A 119 -15.21 11.95 -3.97
N ALA A 120 -16.01 10.94 -3.60
CA ALA A 120 -16.88 11.01 -2.43
C ALA A 120 -16.11 11.27 -1.13
N ILE A 121 -14.92 10.67 -0.96
CA ILE A 121 -14.05 10.88 0.20
C ILE A 121 -13.56 12.32 0.27
N ASN A 122 -13.03 12.84 -0.84
CA ASN A 122 -12.38 14.15 -0.87
C ASN A 122 -13.39 15.30 -0.80
N GLU A 123 -14.54 15.16 -1.46
CA GLU A 123 -15.58 16.21 -1.50
C GLU A 123 -16.33 16.33 -0.16
N ASN A 124 -16.39 15.25 0.62
CA ASN A 124 -17.17 15.20 1.86
C ASN A 124 -16.30 15.03 3.12
N ASP A 125 -15.01 15.13 2.99
CA ASP A 125 -14.03 14.97 4.09
C ASP A 125 -14.23 13.68 4.88
N LEU A 126 -14.50 12.54 4.22
CA LEU A 126 -14.72 11.28 4.90
C LEU A 126 -13.42 10.74 5.51
N ALA A 127 -13.54 10.12 6.68
CA ALA A 127 -12.48 9.38 7.33
C ALA A 127 -12.64 7.88 7.02
N VAL A 128 -12.02 7.44 5.95
CA VAL A 128 -12.01 6.03 5.52
C VAL A 128 -10.73 5.32 5.93
N THR A 129 -10.72 3.99 5.80
CA THR A 129 -9.68 3.14 6.35
C THR A 129 -9.03 2.24 5.31
N ALA A 130 -7.77 1.87 5.57
CA ALA A 130 -7.10 0.75 4.95
C ALA A 130 -6.81 -0.33 6.01
N VAL A 131 -7.04 -1.59 5.66
CA VAL A 131 -6.69 -2.77 6.46
C VAL A 131 -5.68 -3.59 5.68
N LEU A 132 -4.51 -3.81 6.24
CA LEU A 132 -3.42 -4.50 5.54
C LEU A 132 -2.62 -5.42 6.47
N SER A 133 -2.06 -6.48 5.91
CA SER A 133 -1.21 -7.42 6.64
C SER A 133 0.25 -6.96 6.75
N GLY A 134 0.57 -5.76 6.28
CA GLY A 134 1.90 -5.17 6.38
C GLY A 134 2.29 -4.75 7.79
N ASN A 135 3.56 -4.38 8.02
CA ASN A 135 4.06 -4.02 9.34
C ASN A 135 4.27 -2.52 9.56
N ARG A 136 4.01 -1.69 8.56
CA ARG A 136 4.14 -0.22 8.65
C ARG A 136 3.00 0.45 7.91
N ASN A 137 2.20 1.18 8.63
CA ASN A 137 1.05 1.91 8.13
C ASN A 137 1.10 3.35 8.62
N PHE A 138 1.72 4.22 7.82
CA PHE A 138 1.72 5.65 8.08
C PHE A 138 0.60 6.33 7.30
N GLU A 139 -0.03 7.29 7.94
CA GLU A 139 -1.04 8.12 7.30
C GLU A 139 -0.49 8.81 6.04
N GLY A 140 -1.28 8.79 4.97
CA GLY A 140 -0.90 9.32 3.67
C GLY A 140 0.09 8.49 2.86
N ARG A 141 0.69 7.45 3.45
CA ARG A 141 1.64 6.59 2.74
C ARG A 141 0.95 5.54 1.89
N ILE A 142 -0.09 4.90 2.42
CA ILE A 142 -0.83 3.84 1.73
C ILE A 142 -1.65 4.42 0.59
N SER A 143 -2.40 5.48 0.88
CA SER A 143 -3.18 6.25 -0.08
C SER A 143 -3.38 7.67 0.46
N PRO A 144 -3.34 8.72 -0.38
CA PRO A 144 -3.61 10.09 0.06
C PRO A 144 -5.06 10.29 0.48
N ASP A 145 -5.98 9.43 0.04
CA ASP A 145 -7.41 9.51 0.36
C ASP A 145 -7.77 8.80 1.67
N VAL A 146 -6.85 7.97 2.20
CA VAL A 146 -7.10 7.16 3.39
C VAL A 146 -6.46 7.79 4.61
N LYS A 147 -7.27 8.11 5.62
CA LYS A 147 -6.81 8.79 6.84
C LYS A 147 -6.43 7.84 7.97
N MET A 148 -6.94 6.61 7.98
CA MET A 148 -6.70 5.64 9.04
C MET A 148 -6.21 4.32 8.45
N ASN A 149 -5.16 3.75 9.03
CA ASN A 149 -4.57 2.52 8.54
C ASN A 149 -4.44 1.51 9.69
N TYR A 150 -4.89 0.29 9.45
CA TYR A 150 -4.90 -0.78 10.45
C TYR A 150 -4.09 -1.98 10.00
N LEU A 151 -3.30 -2.51 10.92
CA LEU A 151 -2.62 -3.78 10.74
C LEU A 151 -3.55 -4.92 11.17
N ALA A 152 -3.67 -5.93 10.32
CA ALA A 152 -4.44 -7.12 10.61
C ALA A 152 -3.72 -8.36 10.06
N SER A 153 -4.04 -9.54 10.58
CA SER A 153 -3.58 -10.79 9.98
C SER A 153 -4.21 -10.98 8.58
N PRO A 154 -3.56 -11.72 7.67
CA PRO A 154 -4.12 -12.00 6.34
C PRO A 154 -5.58 -12.47 6.33
N PRO A 155 -6.02 -13.42 7.18
CA PRO A 155 -7.43 -13.81 7.22
C PRO A 155 -8.35 -12.68 7.67
N LEU A 156 -7.94 -11.82 8.62
CA LEU A 156 -8.73 -10.66 9.01
C LEU A 156 -8.82 -9.60 7.89
N VAL A 157 -7.79 -9.46 7.06
CA VAL A 157 -7.86 -8.58 5.87
C VAL A 157 -8.99 -9.04 4.95
N VAL A 158 -9.13 -10.35 4.72
CA VAL A 158 -10.25 -10.91 3.92
C VAL A 158 -11.59 -10.62 4.61
N ILE A 159 -11.70 -10.86 5.91
CA ILE A 159 -12.91 -10.58 6.70
C ILE A 159 -13.32 -9.10 6.59
N TYR A 160 -12.39 -8.17 6.78
CA TYR A 160 -12.71 -6.74 6.71
C TYR A 160 -13.06 -6.27 5.29
N SER A 161 -12.60 -6.96 4.24
CA SER A 161 -13.06 -6.68 2.88
C SER A 161 -14.56 -7.01 2.68
N ILE A 162 -15.03 -8.06 3.34
CA ILE A 162 -16.44 -8.50 3.34
C ILE A 162 -17.30 -7.57 4.20
N ALA A 163 -16.82 -7.23 5.40
CA ALA A 163 -17.49 -6.29 6.29
C ALA A 163 -17.61 -4.89 5.66
N GLY A 164 -16.53 -4.43 5.02
CA GLY A 164 -16.44 -3.12 4.38
C GLY A 164 -16.38 -1.95 5.34
N THR A 165 -16.27 -2.19 6.64
CA THR A 165 -16.24 -1.18 7.70
C THR A 165 -15.41 -1.64 8.89
N MET A 166 -14.83 -0.66 9.59
CA MET A 166 -14.20 -0.87 10.91
C MET A 166 -15.21 -0.71 12.06
N ASP A 167 -16.40 -0.17 11.78
CA ASP A 167 -17.49 -0.01 12.76
C ASP A 167 -18.33 -1.29 12.83
N ILE A 168 -17.71 -2.35 13.37
CA ILE A 168 -18.27 -3.69 13.50
C ILE A 168 -17.64 -4.42 14.69
N ASP A 169 -18.44 -5.08 15.51
CA ASP A 169 -17.97 -6.07 16.47
C ASP A 169 -17.92 -7.45 15.80
N LEU A 170 -16.72 -7.86 15.37
CA LEU A 170 -16.52 -9.12 14.66
C LEU A 170 -16.98 -10.35 15.47
N ASN A 171 -17.07 -10.28 16.79
CA ASN A 171 -17.49 -11.41 17.63
C ASN A 171 -19.02 -11.56 17.67
N ASN A 172 -19.74 -10.45 17.59
CA ASN A 172 -21.18 -10.44 17.86
C ASN A 172 -22.04 -10.02 16.66
N ASP A 173 -21.50 -9.20 15.76
CA ASP A 173 -22.28 -8.67 14.64
C ASP A 173 -22.37 -9.64 13.47
N VAL A 174 -23.37 -9.42 12.63
CA VAL A 174 -23.50 -10.07 11.33
C VAL A 174 -22.48 -9.44 10.37
N LEU A 175 -21.58 -10.26 9.86
CA LEU A 175 -20.53 -9.83 8.92
C LEU A 175 -21.10 -9.53 7.54
N ALA A 176 -21.98 -10.42 7.05
CA ALA A 176 -22.61 -10.33 5.74
C ALA A 176 -23.87 -11.19 5.70
N THR A 177 -24.65 -11.00 4.64
CA THR A 177 -25.80 -11.86 4.32
C THR A 177 -25.57 -12.51 2.97
N THR A 178 -25.78 -13.81 2.88
CA THR A 178 -25.70 -14.58 1.62
C THR A 178 -26.81 -14.19 0.65
N PRO A 179 -26.70 -14.51 -0.65
CA PRO A 179 -27.76 -14.21 -1.62
C PRO A 179 -29.13 -14.83 -1.30
N ASP A 180 -29.14 -15.94 -0.56
CA ASP A 180 -30.38 -16.62 -0.11
C ASP A 180 -30.90 -16.09 1.25
N GLY A 181 -30.28 -15.07 1.82
CA GLY A 181 -30.74 -14.36 3.02
C GLY A 181 -30.20 -14.92 4.35
N ARG A 182 -29.27 -15.86 4.35
CA ARG A 182 -28.62 -16.37 5.56
C ARG A 182 -27.63 -15.35 6.12
N GLU A 183 -27.73 -15.05 7.42
CA GLU A 183 -26.72 -14.29 8.15
C GLU A 183 -25.43 -15.09 8.31
N VAL A 184 -24.29 -14.44 8.05
CA VAL A 184 -22.94 -15.01 8.20
C VAL A 184 -22.18 -14.19 9.21
N ARG A 185 -21.56 -14.86 10.16
CA ARG A 185 -20.72 -14.30 11.24
C ARG A 185 -19.28 -14.71 11.05
N LEU A 186 -18.36 -14.10 11.79
CA LEU A 186 -16.94 -14.45 11.76
C LEU A 186 -16.72 -15.96 11.97
N ALA A 187 -17.42 -16.55 12.93
CA ALA A 187 -17.29 -17.97 13.27
C ALA A 187 -17.64 -18.93 12.13
N ASP A 188 -18.51 -18.52 11.19
CA ASP A 188 -18.89 -19.34 10.03
C ASP A 188 -17.74 -19.43 9.00
N LEU A 189 -16.87 -18.40 8.95
CA LEU A 189 -15.77 -18.28 7.99
C LEU A 189 -14.42 -18.67 8.58
N TRP A 190 -14.25 -18.57 9.89
CA TRP A 190 -12.95 -18.80 10.53
C TRP A 190 -12.56 -20.28 10.47
N PRO A 191 -11.38 -20.60 9.91
CA PRO A 191 -10.93 -21.99 9.85
C PRO A 191 -10.46 -22.49 11.22
N SER A 192 -10.63 -23.77 11.49
CA SER A 192 -10.05 -24.44 12.64
C SER A 192 -8.53 -24.61 12.46
N THR A 193 -7.82 -24.77 13.57
CA THR A 193 -6.38 -25.08 13.56
C THR A 193 -6.11 -26.36 12.78
N GLN A 194 -6.97 -27.38 12.92
CA GLN A 194 -6.82 -28.65 12.23
C GLN A 194 -6.94 -28.49 10.70
N GLU A 195 -7.94 -27.74 10.19
CA GLU A 195 -8.06 -27.46 8.75
C GLU A 195 -6.79 -26.80 8.19
N ILE A 196 -6.22 -25.84 8.95
CA ILE A 196 -5.00 -25.14 8.55
C ILE A 196 -3.82 -26.11 8.50
N GLU A 197 -3.61 -26.91 9.54
CA GLU A 197 -2.50 -27.87 9.66
C GLU A 197 -2.55 -28.95 8.57
N GLU A 198 -3.74 -29.48 8.25
CA GLU A 198 -3.94 -30.46 7.19
C GLU A 198 -3.52 -29.89 5.81
N ILE A 199 -3.93 -28.66 5.51
CA ILE A 199 -3.55 -28.01 4.24
C ILE A 199 -2.06 -27.68 4.20
N VAL A 200 -1.51 -27.13 5.28
CA VAL A 200 -0.06 -26.85 5.37
C VAL A 200 0.75 -28.12 5.16
N GLY A 201 0.37 -29.23 5.84
CA GLY A 201 1.08 -30.50 5.73
C GLY A 201 1.00 -31.15 4.34
N SER A 202 -0.10 -30.94 3.60
CA SER A 202 -0.29 -31.53 2.27
C SER A 202 0.22 -30.65 1.12
N SER A 203 0.32 -29.34 1.32
CA SER A 203 0.57 -28.38 0.23
C SER A 203 1.98 -27.76 0.25
N ILE A 204 2.72 -27.86 1.35
CA ILE A 204 4.01 -27.22 1.50
C ILE A 204 5.11 -28.26 1.70
N SER A 205 6.19 -28.14 0.92
CA SER A 205 7.35 -29.02 1.03
C SER A 205 8.65 -28.22 0.89
N ALA A 206 9.76 -28.78 1.39
CA ALA A 206 11.09 -28.16 1.26
C ALA A 206 11.53 -28.07 -0.21
N GLU A 207 11.11 -29.02 -1.04
CA GLU A 207 11.43 -29.05 -2.48
C GLU A 207 10.91 -27.81 -3.20
N MET A 208 9.71 -27.31 -2.87
CA MET A 208 9.14 -26.10 -3.47
C MET A 208 10.07 -24.89 -3.32
N TYR A 209 10.69 -24.76 -2.15
CA TYR A 209 11.65 -23.68 -1.90
C TYR A 209 12.93 -23.89 -2.72
N SER A 210 13.45 -25.10 -2.76
CA SER A 210 14.65 -25.44 -3.52
C SER A 210 14.46 -25.20 -5.02
N GLU A 211 13.33 -25.61 -5.56
CA GLU A 211 12.97 -25.40 -6.97
C GLU A 211 12.83 -23.91 -7.32
N ARG A 212 12.12 -23.14 -6.48
CA ARG A 212 11.91 -21.69 -6.73
C ARG A 212 13.16 -20.84 -6.61
N TYR A 213 14.13 -21.27 -5.81
CA TYR A 213 15.38 -20.53 -5.64
C TYR A 213 16.56 -21.11 -6.42
N ALA A 214 16.35 -22.19 -7.20
CA ALA A 214 17.41 -22.82 -7.98
C ALA A 214 18.00 -21.89 -9.05
N ASP A 215 17.18 -21.07 -9.68
CA ASP A 215 17.54 -20.15 -10.77
C ASP A 215 17.34 -18.67 -10.44
N VAL A 216 17.36 -18.32 -9.14
CA VAL A 216 17.07 -16.96 -8.67
C VAL A 216 17.92 -15.87 -9.32
N PHE A 217 19.12 -16.20 -9.78
CA PHE A 217 20.03 -15.27 -10.47
C PHE A 217 19.80 -15.18 -11.98
N ASP A 218 19.05 -16.09 -12.57
CA ASP A 218 18.84 -16.13 -14.02
C ASP A 218 17.84 -15.06 -14.50
N GLY A 219 16.91 -14.68 -13.64
CA GLY A 219 15.83 -13.77 -13.97
C GLY A 219 14.82 -14.34 -14.97
N GLY A 220 13.70 -13.65 -15.15
CA GLY A 220 12.68 -14.01 -16.14
C GLY A 220 13.08 -13.63 -17.58
N PRO A 221 12.31 -14.07 -18.60
CA PRO A 221 12.58 -13.75 -20.01
C PRO A 221 12.76 -12.24 -20.25
N ARG A 222 11.87 -11.41 -19.71
CA ARG A 222 11.95 -9.95 -19.85
C ARG A 222 13.21 -9.34 -19.22
N TRP A 223 13.74 -9.94 -18.15
CA TRP A 223 14.99 -9.52 -17.55
C TRP A 223 16.18 -9.81 -18.46
N LYS A 224 16.16 -10.97 -19.12
CA LYS A 224 17.22 -11.40 -20.06
C LYS A 224 17.21 -10.60 -21.37
N GLU A 225 16.06 -10.05 -21.74
CA GLU A 225 15.89 -9.19 -22.94
C GLU A 225 16.32 -7.74 -22.73
N LEU A 226 16.60 -7.32 -21.46
CA LEU A 226 17.05 -5.96 -21.21
C LEU A 226 18.43 -5.71 -21.84
N GLU A 227 18.48 -4.74 -22.72
CA GLU A 227 19.76 -4.23 -23.24
C GLU A 227 20.52 -3.56 -22.10
N THR A 228 21.71 -4.08 -21.82
CA THR A 228 22.63 -3.49 -20.85
C THR A 228 23.69 -2.69 -21.60
N PRO A 229 23.91 -1.40 -21.26
CA PRO A 229 24.98 -0.63 -21.88
C PRO A 229 26.34 -1.26 -21.53
N GLU A 230 27.20 -1.37 -22.53
CA GLU A 230 28.58 -1.80 -22.35
C GLU A 230 29.42 -0.60 -21.88
N GLY A 231 30.14 -0.76 -20.75
CA GLY A 231 31.02 0.27 -20.21
C GLY A 231 31.19 0.21 -18.71
N GLU A 232 32.20 0.92 -18.18
CA GLU A 232 32.48 0.98 -16.75
C GLU A 232 31.55 1.97 -16.00
N THR A 233 30.86 2.83 -16.71
CA THR A 233 29.99 3.87 -16.12
C THR A 233 28.61 3.87 -16.76
N PHE A 234 27.60 4.23 -15.97
CA PHE A 234 26.23 4.35 -16.45
C PHE A 234 26.07 5.58 -17.36
N SER A 235 25.40 5.39 -18.51
CA SER A 235 25.05 6.48 -19.43
C SER A 235 23.76 7.14 -18.96
N TRP A 236 23.88 8.34 -18.41
CA TRP A 236 22.74 9.10 -17.90
C TRP A 236 21.95 9.77 -19.02
N ASP A 237 20.64 9.55 -19.06
CA ASP A 237 19.72 10.30 -19.92
C ASP A 237 19.27 11.58 -19.19
N PRO A 238 19.67 12.77 -19.65
CA PRO A 238 19.26 14.03 -19.02
C PRO A 238 17.76 14.35 -19.18
N ALA A 239 17.07 13.71 -20.13
CA ALA A 239 15.64 13.85 -20.35
C ALA A 239 14.80 12.93 -19.45
N SER A 240 15.42 11.95 -18.80
CA SER A 240 14.71 11.02 -17.93
C SER A 240 14.04 11.76 -16.78
N THR A 241 12.75 11.44 -16.53
CA THR A 241 11.99 11.93 -15.37
C THR A 241 11.93 10.91 -14.24
N TYR A 242 12.59 9.75 -14.38
CA TYR A 242 12.65 8.68 -13.37
C TYR A 242 14.03 8.52 -12.75
N VAL A 243 15.10 8.60 -13.53
CA VAL A 243 16.49 8.41 -13.06
C VAL A 243 17.34 9.56 -13.53
N ARG A 244 17.93 10.31 -12.60
CA ARG A 244 18.78 11.48 -12.91
C ARG A 244 20.10 11.42 -12.18
N LYS A 245 21.15 11.87 -12.85
CA LYS A 245 22.47 12.05 -12.23
C LYS A 245 22.36 12.99 -11.04
N LEU A 246 22.86 12.55 -9.90
CA LEU A 246 22.89 13.36 -8.66
C LEU A 246 24.03 14.38 -8.71
N PRO A 247 23.76 15.66 -8.45
CA PRO A 247 24.80 16.69 -8.45
C PRO A 247 25.67 16.68 -7.18
N ILE A 248 25.30 15.93 -6.15
CA ILE A 248 26.03 15.91 -4.86
C ILE A 248 27.47 15.39 -4.96
N PHE A 249 27.79 14.70 -6.06
CA PHE A 249 29.16 14.22 -6.33
C PHE A 249 29.96 15.15 -7.22
N ASP A 250 29.35 16.24 -7.72
CA ASP A 250 30.06 17.17 -8.57
C ASP A 250 31.12 17.92 -7.75
N GLY A 251 32.35 17.87 -8.23
CA GLY A 251 33.51 18.45 -7.53
C GLY A 251 34.06 17.62 -6.36
N MET A 252 33.55 16.40 -6.14
CA MET A 252 34.12 15.49 -5.14
C MET A 252 35.55 15.13 -5.49
N LYS A 253 36.44 15.20 -4.47
CA LYS A 253 37.85 14.79 -4.60
C LYS A 253 38.00 13.30 -4.36
N ALA A 254 39.02 12.69 -4.99
CA ALA A 254 39.35 11.29 -4.74
C ALA A 254 39.80 11.04 -3.30
N GLU A 255 40.48 12.01 -2.69
CA GLU A 255 40.82 11.98 -1.29
C GLU A 255 39.95 13.01 -0.52
N PRO A 256 39.26 12.58 0.54
CA PRO A 256 38.45 13.48 1.33
C PRO A 256 39.32 14.51 2.08
N ASP A 257 38.77 15.69 2.27
CA ASP A 257 39.40 16.68 3.14
C ASP A 257 39.40 16.17 4.62
N PRO A 258 40.39 16.53 5.42
CA PRO A 258 40.42 16.13 6.83
C PRO A 258 39.19 16.67 7.57
N VAL A 259 38.69 15.87 8.50
CA VAL A 259 37.57 16.25 9.35
C VAL A 259 37.97 17.44 10.22
N GLY A 260 37.17 18.52 10.17
CA GLY A 260 37.38 19.72 10.99
C GLY A 260 36.11 20.08 11.77
N ASP A 261 36.26 21.02 12.70
CA ASP A 261 35.13 21.55 13.45
C ASP A 261 34.23 22.41 12.54
N ILE A 262 32.92 22.29 12.75
CA ILE A 262 31.93 23.15 12.10
C ILE A 262 31.64 24.33 13.03
N THR A 263 32.11 25.50 12.65
CA THR A 263 31.92 26.73 13.41
C THR A 263 30.86 27.64 12.77
N ASP A 264 30.20 28.46 13.58
CA ASP A 264 29.21 29.47 13.15
C ASP A 264 27.99 28.90 12.39
N ALA A 265 27.72 27.58 12.51
CA ALA A 265 26.57 26.97 11.91
C ALA A 265 25.25 27.45 12.53
N ARG A 266 24.25 27.70 11.69
CA ARG A 266 22.90 28.06 12.14
C ARG A 266 21.97 26.88 12.01
N VAL A 267 21.02 26.73 12.95
CA VAL A 267 20.00 25.67 12.91
C VAL A 267 19.01 25.99 11.78
N LEU A 268 19.00 25.14 10.76
CA LEU A 268 18.01 25.20 9.67
C LEU A 268 16.71 24.48 10.05
N LEU A 269 16.81 23.32 10.69
CA LEU A 269 15.68 22.49 11.10
C LEU A 269 15.91 22.01 12.53
N LYS A 270 14.86 22.05 13.36
CA LYS A 270 14.83 21.43 14.67
C LYS A 270 13.63 20.49 14.71
N LEU A 271 13.90 19.19 14.66
CA LEU A 271 12.88 18.14 14.65
C LEU A 271 12.67 17.61 16.06
N GLY A 272 11.42 17.29 16.40
CA GLY A 272 11.05 16.61 17.63
C GLY A 272 11.17 15.10 17.52
N ASP A 273 10.72 14.43 18.57
CA ASP A 273 10.63 12.96 18.60
C ASP A 273 9.63 12.44 17.56
N SER A 274 9.79 11.17 17.16
CA SER A 274 8.91 10.46 16.23
C SER A 274 8.89 11.00 14.80
N VAL A 275 9.78 11.90 14.41
CA VAL A 275 10.00 12.26 13.01
C VAL A 275 10.88 11.19 12.36
N THR A 276 10.32 10.53 11.35
CA THR A 276 10.96 9.40 10.66
C THR A 276 11.32 9.74 9.21
N THR A 277 11.97 8.80 8.52
CA THR A 277 12.28 8.92 7.09
C THR A 277 11.05 9.14 6.22
N ASP A 278 9.88 8.64 6.62
CA ASP A 278 8.62 8.85 5.88
C ASP A 278 8.12 10.30 5.94
N HIS A 279 8.49 11.06 6.97
CA HIS A 279 8.21 12.50 7.03
C HIS A 279 9.17 13.29 6.12
N ILE A 280 10.44 12.89 6.09
CA ILE A 280 11.49 13.59 5.34
C ILE A 280 11.41 13.26 3.85
N SER A 281 11.20 11.97 3.51
CA SER A 281 11.20 11.47 2.13
C SER A 281 9.94 10.63 1.88
N PRO A 282 8.87 11.24 1.39
CA PRO A 282 7.59 10.57 1.19
C PRO A 282 7.67 9.48 0.10
N ALA A 283 6.74 8.53 0.15
CA ALA A 283 6.65 7.43 -0.81
C ALA A 283 5.37 7.45 -1.65
N GLY A 284 4.28 8.00 -1.12
CA GLY A 284 2.94 7.99 -1.73
C GLY A 284 2.80 8.88 -2.96
N SER A 285 1.59 8.95 -3.48
CA SER A 285 1.24 9.83 -4.60
C SER A 285 1.16 11.30 -4.19
N PHE A 286 1.25 12.18 -5.15
CA PHE A 286 1.21 13.63 -4.98
C PHE A 286 0.33 14.30 -6.02
N LYS A 287 -0.19 15.48 -5.70
CA LYS A 287 -1.11 16.25 -6.55
C LYS A 287 -0.34 17.11 -7.56
N SER A 288 -1.04 17.57 -8.60
CA SER A 288 -0.48 18.39 -9.68
C SER A 288 -0.03 19.79 -9.20
N ASP A 289 -0.69 20.32 -8.18
CA ASP A 289 -0.42 21.64 -7.61
C ASP A 289 0.72 21.63 -6.58
N THR A 290 1.29 20.48 -6.25
CA THR A 290 2.49 20.37 -5.41
C THR A 290 3.74 20.79 -6.17
N PRO A 291 4.84 21.18 -5.46
CA PRO A 291 6.11 21.46 -6.13
C PRO A 291 6.61 20.33 -7.04
N ALA A 292 6.49 19.08 -6.62
CA ALA A 292 6.86 17.91 -7.42
C ALA A 292 5.93 17.72 -8.63
N GLY A 293 4.62 17.94 -8.46
CA GLY A 293 3.64 17.86 -9.53
C GLY A 293 3.88 18.91 -10.61
N ARG A 294 4.11 20.15 -10.22
CA ARG A 294 4.47 21.24 -11.16
C ARG A 294 5.74 20.92 -11.93
N TYR A 295 6.78 20.48 -11.24
CA TYR A 295 8.03 20.06 -11.90
C TYR A 295 7.79 18.98 -12.98
N LEU A 296 6.96 17.97 -12.71
CA LEU A 296 6.67 16.94 -13.70
C LEU A 296 5.85 17.48 -14.88
N LEU A 297 4.88 18.35 -14.66
CA LEU A 297 4.12 19.00 -15.74
C LEU A 297 5.03 19.85 -16.63
N GLU A 298 5.95 20.61 -16.05
CA GLU A 298 6.96 21.41 -16.75
C GLU A 298 7.91 20.54 -17.61
N ASN A 299 8.12 19.29 -17.19
CA ASN A 299 8.90 18.30 -17.93
C ASN A 299 8.03 17.41 -18.86
N GLY A 300 6.79 17.80 -19.14
CA GLY A 300 5.92 17.15 -20.13
C GLY A 300 5.23 15.88 -19.63
N VAL A 301 5.33 15.52 -18.33
CA VAL A 301 4.68 14.34 -17.75
C VAL A 301 3.22 14.67 -17.43
N GLN A 302 2.29 13.91 -17.99
CA GLN A 302 0.85 14.11 -17.72
C GLN A 302 0.48 13.58 -16.32
N ARG A 303 -0.57 14.15 -15.73
CA ARG A 303 -1.04 13.76 -14.37
C ARG A 303 -1.24 12.25 -14.19
N LYS A 304 -1.78 11.57 -15.19
CA LYS A 304 -2.01 10.11 -15.17
C LYS A 304 -0.71 9.30 -15.08
N ASP A 305 0.42 9.89 -15.49
CA ASP A 305 1.73 9.24 -15.55
C ASP A 305 2.66 9.67 -14.40
N PHE A 306 2.14 10.40 -13.40
CA PHE A 306 2.94 10.88 -12.27
C PHE A 306 3.51 9.73 -11.44
N ASN A 307 2.73 8.66 -11.23
CA ASN A 307 3.03 7.60 -10.28
C ASN A 307 3.18 8.16 -8.86
N SER A 308 4.17 7.69 -8.10
CA SER A 308 4.41 8.07 -6.71
C SER A 308 5.84 8.58 -6.50
N TYR A 309 6.09 9.24 -5.37
CA TYR A 309 7.45 9.55 -4.93
C TYR A 309 8.32 8.28 -4.86
N GLY A 310 7.77 7.15 -4.39
CA GLY A 310 8.47 5.87 -4.34
C GLY A 310 8.95 5.40 -5.71
N SER A 311 8.11 5.50 -6.73
CA SER A 311 8.46 5.11 -8.12
C SER A 311 9.50 6.04 -8.75
N ARG A 312 9.64 7.28 -8.27
CA ARG A 312 10.55 8.30 -8.81
C ARG A 312 11.75 8.57 -7.91
N ARG A 313 12.06 7.67 -6.98
CA ARG A 313 13.19 7.83 -6.04
C ARG A 313 14.55 8.04 -6.72
N GLY A 314 14.72 7.56 -7.94
CA GLY A 314 15.90 7.81 -8.76
C GLY A 314 15.99 9.24 -9.33
N ASN A 315 14.95 10.06 -9.16
CA ASN A 315 14.94 11.45 -9.58
C ASN A 315 14.95 12.38 -8.36
N HIS A 316 16.14 12.89 -8.03
CA HIS A 316 16.33 13.79 -6.89
C HIS A 316 15.53 15.09 -7.02
N GLU A 317 15.26 15.57 -8.22
CA GLU A 317 14.46 16.78 -8.46
C GLU A 317 13.00 16.61 -7.99
N VAL A 318 12.43 15.41 -8.15
CA VAL A 318 11.12 15.06 -7.61
C VAL A 318 11.22 14.91 -6.10
N MET A 319 12.24 14.21 -5.60
CA MET A 319 12.37 13.87 -4.18
C MET A 319 12.62 15.09 -3.29
N ILE A 320 13.48 16.03 -3.69
CA ILE A 320 13.72 17.26 -2.91
C ILE A 320 12.49 18.15 -2.84
N ARG A 321 11.60 18.08 -3.83
CA ARG A 321 10.32 18.80 -3.83
C ARG A 321 9.23 18.11 -3.01
N GLY A 322 9.50 16.91 -2.54
CA GLY A 322 8.67 16.13 -1.63
C GLY A 322 9.16 16.10 -0.19
N THR A 323 10.30 16.72 0.10
CA THR A 323 10.84 16.77 1.46
C THR A 323 9.85 17.45 2.41
N PHE A 324 9.51 16.75 3.50
CA PHE A 324 8.48 17.15 4.46
C PHE A 324 7.06 17.33 3.86
N ALA A 325 6.74 16.73 2.73
CA ALA A 325 5.39 16.76 2.14
C ALA A 325 4.38 15.86 2.87
N ASN A 326 4.73 15.29 4.03
CA ASN A 326 3.82 14.50 4.85
C ASN A 326 2.63 15.35 5.30
N ILE A 327 1.40 14.78 5.15
CA ILE A 327 0.14 15.49 5.42
C ILE A 327 -0.13 15.75 6.92
N ARG A 328 0.59 15.08 7.82
CA ARG A 328 0.40 15.15 9.27
C ARG A 328 1.51 15.89 10.00
N ILE A 329 2.57 16.25 9.32
CA ILE A 329 3.63 17.04 9.93
C ILE A 329 3.10 18.44 10.28
N LYS A 330 3.55 19.00 11.42
CA LYS A 330 3.16 20.33 11.86
C LYS A 330 4.40 21.19 12.08
N ASN A 331 4.51 22.26 11.33
CA ASN A 331 5.53 23.27 11.61
C ASN A 331 5.03 24.19 12.72
N GLN A 332 5.71 24.21 13.85
CA GLN A 332 5.33 25.03 15.00
C GLN A 332 5.36 26.56 14.71
N LEU A 333 5.98 26.98 13.62
CA LEU A 333 5.92 28.39 13.14
C LEU A 333 4.58 28.76 12.52
N LEU A 334 3.66 27.81 12.31
CA LEU A 334 2.39 27.98 11.58
C LEU A 334 1.14 27.71 12.43
N ASP A 335 1.22 27.84 13.75
CA ASP A 335 0.07 27.79 14.67
C ASP A 335 -0.87 26.57 14.48
N GLY A 336 -0.29 25.38 14.24
CA GLY A 336 -1.01 24.11 14.16
C GLY A 336 -1.49 23.70 12.75
N VAL A 337 -1.09 24.42 11.71
CA VAL A 337 -1.34 24.01 10.31
C VAL A 337 -0.65 22.68 10.03
N GLU A 338 -1.43 21.69 9.55
CA GLU A 338 -0.90 20.39 9.12
C GLU A 338 -0.42 20.41 7.67
N GLY A 339 0.60 19.60 7.37
CA GLY A 339 1.21 19.46 6.06
C GLY A 339 2.59 20.09 5.97
N GLY A 340 3.24 19.91 4.84
CA GLY A 340 4.60 20.35 4.56
C GLY A 340 4.70 21.85 4.24
N PHE A 341 4.15 22.69 5.10
CA PHE A 341 4.15 24.16 4.93
C PHE A 341 5.19 24.82 5.81
N THR A 342 5.69 25.99 5.38
CA THR A 342 6.59 26.85 6.15
C THR A 342 6.36 28.32 5.80
N ARG A 343 6.97 29.21 6.59
CA ARG A 343 7.10 30.64 6.24
C ARG A 343 8.37 30.84 5.44
N ALA A 344 8.28 31.67 4.40
CA ALA A 344 9.44 32.15 3.64
C ALA A 344 10.24 33.16 4.44
#